data_055de74a0c1c150f628a09b3db2fd443
#
_entry.id   055de74a0c1c150f628a09b3db2fd443
#
_cell.length_a   1.000
_cell.length_b   1.000
_cell.length_c   1.000
_cell.angle_alpha   90.00
_cell.angle_beta   90.00
_cell.angle_gamma   90.00
#
_symmetry.space_group_name_H-M   'P 1'
#
loop_
_entity.id
_entity.type
_entity.pdbx_description
1 polymer ?
#
loop_
_entity_poly.entity_id
_entity_poly.type
_entity_poly.pdbx_seq_one_letter_code
_entity_poly.pdbx_strand_id
1 'polypeptide(L)'
;PKPLIPIGEMPIVEHIIHRFADVGCSAFTMIVNYKKSMIKSYFNDLQKDYTVDYVDEDTPLGTGGGLSLLKGKVTQTFFLTNCDILIDADFGDIYQYHKEKGNVITMVCAVKHFTIPYGVVELGGDGDISGITEKPEMNFLTNTGVYVVEPSVIDGLAYNEPIPFTDIIADVRAAGGRVGVYPVSENSWMDMGQLEELEKMRRK
;
A
#
# COMPACT_ATOMS: atom_id res chain seq x y z
N PRO A 1 -3.84 -5.46 -18.26
CA PRO A 1 -3.94 -4.59 -17.08
C PRO A 1 -2.74 -4.83 -16.16
N LYS A 2 -2.30 -3.79 -15.41
CA LYS A 2 -1.13 -3.87 -14.51
C LYS A 2 -1.15 -5.11 -13.58
N PRO A 3 -2.27 -5.47 -12.93
CA PRO A 3 -2.31 -6.64 -12.05
C PRO A 3 -1.90 -7.95 -12.72
N LEU A 4 -2.10 -8.06 -14.04
CA LEU A 4 -1.78 -9.27 -14.80
C LEU A 4 -0.43 -9.19 -15.53
N ILE A 5 0.45 -8.27 -15.19
CA ILE A 5 1.82 -8.25 -15.71
C ILE A 5 2.60 -9.41 -15.08
N PRO A 6 3.21 -10.30 -15.90
CA PRO A 6 3.92 -11.46 -15.39
C PRO A 6 5.23 -11.08 -14.73
N ILE A 7 5.49 -11.70 -13.58
CA ILE A 7 6.79 -11.73 -12.90
C ILE A 7 7.18 -13.21 -12.80
N GLY A 8 8.14 -13.63 -13.61
CA GLY A 8 8.40 -15.05 -13.77
C GLY A 8 7.21 -15.76 -14.43
N GLU A 9 6.69 -16.79 -13.77
CA GLU A 9 5.61 -17.64 -14.32
C GLU A 9 4.19 -17.18 -13.97
N MET A 10 4.04 -16.26 -13.00
CA MET A 10 2.72 -15.78 -12.54
C MET A 10 2.62 -14.26 -12.52
N PRO A 11 1.40 -13.69 -12.61
CA PRO A 11 1.20 -12.24 -12.57
C PRO A 11 1.45 -11.67 -11.17
N ILE A 12 1.77 -10.35 -11.12
CA ILE A 12 2.10 -9.68 -9.86
C ILE A 12 0.98 -9.80 -8.81
N VAL A 13 -0.27 -9.69 -9.20
CA VAL A 13 -1.39 -9.78 -8.27
C VAL A 13 -1.47 -11.13 -7.57
N GLU A 14 -1.05 -12.21 -8.23
CA GLU A 14 -0.99 -13.54 -7.63
C GLU A 14 0.16 -13.65 -6.63
N HIS A 15 1.33 -13.08 -6.94
CA HIS A 15 2.40 -12.95 -5.96
C HIS A 15 1.95 -12.20 -4.70
N ILE A 16 1.20 -11.10 -4.88
CA ILE A 16 0.65 -10.33 -3.76
C ILE A 16 -0.30 -11.19 -2.92
N ILE A 17 -1.23 -11.89 -3.56
CA ILE A 17 -2.19 -12.78 -2.88
C ILE A 17 -1.47 -13.85 -2.08
N HIS A 18 -0.47 -14.51 -2.67
CA HIS A 18 0.28 -15.57 -1.98
C HIS A 18 0.97 -15.06 -0.73
N ARG A 19 1.56 -13.85 -0.75
CA ARG A 19 2.17 -13.25 0.44
C ARG A 19 1.17 -13.07 1.60
N PHE A 20 -0.06 -12.71 1.31
CA PHE A 20 -1.11 -12.63 2.33
C PHE A 20 -1.68 -14.01 2.70
N ALA A 21 -1.79 -14.92 1.76
CA ALA A 21 -2.24 -16.29 2.01
C ALA A 21 -1.27 -17.04 2.96
N ASP A 22 0.03 -16.83 2.82
CA ASP A 22 1.06 -17.41 3.69
C ASP A 22 0.89 -17.04 5.17
N VAL A 23 0.22 -15.93 5.49
CA VAL A 23 -0.11 -15.51 6.86
C VAL A 23 -1.58 -15.77 7.22
N GLY A 24 -2.28 -16.58 6.44
CA GLY A 24 -3.63 -17.06 6.74
C GLY A 24 -4.78 -16.27 6.14
N CYS A 25 -4.53 -15.30 5.26
CA CYS A 25 -5.61 -14.65 4.51
C CYS A 25 -6.15 -15.61 3.45
N SER A 26 -7.46 -15.90 3.50
CA SER A 26 -8.12 -16.83 2.56
C SER A 26 -9.22 -16.16 1.72
N ALA A 27 -9.54 -14.90 2.00
CA ALA A 27 -10.56 -14.14 1.29
C ALA A 27 -9.98 -12.81 0.78
N PHE A 28 -10.12 -12.59 -0.51
CA PHE A 28 -9.61 -11.40 -1.20
C PHE A 28 -10.75 -10.70 -1.94
N THR A 29 -10.77 -9.39 -1.89
CA THR A 29 -11.71 -8.58 -2.66
C THR A 29 -10.94 -7.64 -3.58
N MET A 30 -11.22 -7.71 -4.86
CA MET A 30 -10.63 -6.82 -5.85
C MET A 30 -11.63 -5.75 -6.27
N ILE A 31 -11.26 -4.49 -6.09
CA ILE A 31 -11.96 -3.36 -6.67
C ILE A 31 -11.43 -3.19 -8.09
N VAL A 32 -12.27 -3.40 -9.10
CA VAL A 32 -11.87 -3.49 -10.50
C VAL A 32 -12.63 -2.49 -11.38
N ASN A 33 -11.91 -1.87 -12.31
CA ASN A 33 -12.46 -0.94 -13.29
C ASN A 33 -11.97 -1.34 -14.70
N TYR A 34 -10.81 -0.84 -15.11
CA TYR A 34 -10.25 -1.04 -16.45
C TYR A 34 -9.91 -2.50 -16.71
N LYS A 35 -10.42 -3.02 -17.85
CA LYS A 35 -10.22 -4.43 -18.28
C LYS A 35 -10.60 -5.46 -17.20
N LYS A 36 -11.63 -5.15 -16.41
CA LYS A 36 -12.12 -6.01 -15.33
C LYS A 36 -12.45 -7.44 -15.78
N SER A 37 -12.96 -7.63 -16.99
CA SER A 37 -13.25 -8.96 -17.53
C SER A 37 -12.00 -9.84 -17.67
N MET A 38 -10.87 -9.27 -18.04
CA MET A 38 -9.61 -10.04 -18.14
C MET A 38 -9.13 -10.51 -16.76
N ILE A 39 -9.23 -9.65 -15.74
CA ILE A 39 -8.84 -9.99 -14.36
C ILE A 39 -9.77 -11.10 -13.85
N LYS A 40 -11.10 -10.92 -14.00
CA LYS A 40 -12.09 -11.91 -13.56
C LYS A 40 -11.90 -13.27 -14.26
N SER A 41 -11.68 -13.30 -15.59
CA SER A 41 -11.43 -14.52 -16.33
C SER A 41 -10.18 -15.25 -15.85
N TYR A 42 -9.09 -14.52 -15.62
CA TYR A 42 -7.85 -15.11 -15.10
C TYR A 42 -8.07 -15.91 -13.82
N PHE A 43 -8.70 -15.29 -12.82
CA PHE A 43 -8.93 -15.94 -11.52
C PHE A 43 -10.04 -16.99 -11.55
N ASN A 44 -10.98 -16.93 -12.49
CA ASN A 44 -12.01 -17.95 -12.64
C ASN A 44 -11.43 -19.28 -13.15
N ASP A 45 -10.42 -19.21 -14.00
CA ASP A 45 -9.76 -20.39 -14.58
C ASP A 45 -8.64 -20.96 -13.66
N LEU A 46 -8.25 -20.21 -12.64
CA LEU A 46 -7.17 -20.60 -11.73
C LEU A 46 -7.65 -21.59 -10.67
N GLN A 47 -6.93 -22.70 -10.50
CA GLN A 47 -7.09 -23.56 -9.32
C GLN A 47 -6.45 -22.88 -8.10
N LYS A 48 -7.24 -22.60 -7.09
CA LYS A 48 -6.82 -21.85 -5.90
C LYS A 48 -7.55 -22.34 -4.65
N ASP A 49 -6.91 -22.21 -3.52
CA ASP A 49 -7.42 -22.56 -2.18
C ASP A 49 -7.93 -21.31 -1.39
N TYR A 50 -8.02 -20.16 -2.06
CA TYR A 50 -8.55 -18.91 -1.54
C TYR A 50 -9.72 -18.40 -2.40
N THR A 51 -10.53 -17.52 -1.83
CA THR A 51 -11.64 -16.89 -2.55
C THR A 51 -11.25 -15.51 -3.08
N VAL A 52 -11.76 -15.15 -4.25
CA VAL A 52 -11.62 -13.82 -4.85
C VAL A 52 -13.00 -13.28 -5.20
N ASP A 53 -13.40 -12.23 -4.49
CA ASP A 53 -14.60 -11.47 -4.78
C ASP A 53 -14.25 -10.19 -5.57
N TYR A 54 -15.23 -9.68 -6.30
CA TYR A 54 -15.04 -8.49 -7.12
C TYR A 54 -16.07 -7.42 -6.79
N VAL A 55 -15.60 -6.18 -6.76
CA VAL A 55 -16.44 -5.00 -6.72
C VAL A 55 -16.11 -4.15 -7.93
N ASP A 56 -17.11 -3.89 -8.74
CA ASP A 56 -16.97 -3.10 -9.95
C ASP A 56 -17.01 -1.60 -9.58
N GLU A 57 -15.97 -0.89 -9.96
CA GLU A 57 -15.88 0.56 -9.90
C GLU A 57 -16.23 1.10 -11.29
N ASP A 58 -17.36 1.80 -11.41
CA ASP A 58 -17.84 2.29 -12.71
C ASP A 58 -17.17 3.59 -13.15
N THR A 59 -16.76 4.41 -12.19
CA THR A 59 -16.00 5.65 -12.39
C THR A 59 -14.76 5.63 -11.50
N PRO A 60 -13.62 6.21 -11.92
CA PRO A 60 -12.42 6.26 -11.08
C PRO A 60 -12.68 6.99 -9.76
N LEU A 61 -12.55 6.27 -8.64
CA LEU A 61 -12.80 6.81 -7.29
C LEU A 61 -11.49 7.18 -6.55
N GLY A 62 -10.37 7.20 -7.25
CA GLY A 62 -9.07 7.44 -6.64
C GLY A 62 -8.54 6.23 -5.89
N THR A 63 -7.54 6.41 -5.03
CA THR A 63 -6.89 5.29 -4.33
C THR A 63 -7.64 4.83 -3.08
N GLY A 64 -8.67 5.57 -2.64
CA GLY A 64 -9.41 5.27 -1.41
C GLY A 64 -10.92 5.14 -1.59
N GLY A 65 -11.52 5.86 -2.54
CA GLY A 65 -12.98 5.95 -2.67
C GLY A 65 -13.66 4.63 -3.00
N GLY A 66 -12.96 3.74 -3.72
CA GLY A 66 -13.46 2.39 -3.99
C GLY A 66 -13.77 1.55 -2.75
N LEU A 67 -13.14 1.85 -1.61
CA LEU A 67 -13.45 1.21 -0.33
C LEU A 67 -14.89 1.45 0.12
N SER A 68 -15.49 2.58 -0.26
CA SER A 68 -16.88 2.89 0.08
C SER A 68 -17.88 1.87 -0.48
N LEU A 69 -17.52 1.18 -1.57
CA LEU A 69 -18.31 0.13 -2.21
C LEU A 69 -18.32 -1.18 -1.39
N LEU A 70 -17.47 -1.26 -0.37
CA LEU A 70 -17.34 -2.40 0.54
C LEU A 70 -18.14 -2.22 1.84
N LYS A 71 -18.90 -1.12 1.99
CA LYS A 71 -19.73 -0.89 3.18
C LYS A 71 -20.65 -2.07 3.47
N GLY A 72 -20.64 -2.54 4.72
CA GLY A 72 -21.42 -3.69 5.17
C GLY A 72 -20.91 -5.07 4.70
N LYS A 73 -19.84 -5.12 3.90
CA LYS A 73 -19.24 -6.38 3.42
C LYS A 73 -17.98 -6.77 4.18
N VAL A 74 -17.22 -5.80 4.68
CA VAL A 74 -15.99 -6.01 5.45
C VAL A 74 -16.28 -5.73 6.92
N THR A 75 -16.13 -6.75 7.76
CA THR A 75 -16.46 -6.71 9.19
C THR A 75 -15.25 -6.98 10.10
N GLN A 76 -14.12 -7.28 9.53
CA GLN A 76 -12.87 -7.57 10.25
C GLN A 76 -11.76 -6.65 9.77
N THR A 77 -10.72 -6.51 10.59
CA THR A 77 -9.46 -5.87 10.20
C THR A 77 -8.94 -6.50 8.92
N PHE A 78 -8.51 -5.70 7.96
CA PHE A 78 -8.07 -6.18 6.65
C PHE A 78 -6.78 -5.52 6.18
N PHE A 79 -6.08 -6.19 5.30
CA PHE A 79 -5.01 -5.58 4.53
C PHE A 79 -5.56 -4.88 3.30
N LEU A 80 -5.07 -3.68 3.03
CA LEU A 80 -5.32 -2.94 1.81
C LEU A 80 -4.00 -2.76 1.07
N THR A 81 -3.97 -3.10 -0.22
CA THR A 81 -2.76 -2.94 -1.05
C THR A 81 -3.11 -2.49 -2.46
N ASN A 82 -2.18 -1.76 -3.08
CA ASN A 82 -2.21 -1.56 -4.51
C ASN A 82 -1.87 -2.88 -5.24
N CYS A 83 -2.38 -3.04 -6.44
CA CYS A 83 -2.22 -4.26 -7.24
C CYS A 83 -0.87 -4.36 -7.98
N ASP A 84 0.03 -3.42 -7.78
CA ASP A 84 1.33 -3.29 -8.44
C ASP A 84 2.50 -3.10 -7.46
N ILE A 85 2.27 -3.43 -6.17
CA ILE A 85 3.25 -3.30 -5.09
C ILE A 85 3.58 -4.68 -4.52
N LEU A 86 4.87 -5.00 -4.46
CA LEU A 86 5.36 -6.16 -3.71
C LEU A 86 6.19 -5.71 -2.52
N ILE A 87 5.90 -6.29 -1.36
CA ILE A 87 6.66 -6.08 -0.14
C ILE A 87 7.15 -7.43 0.39
N ASP A 88 8.44 -7.51 0.68
CA ASP A 88 9.06 -8.64 1.35
C ASP A 88 9.16 -8.33 2.85
N ALA A 89 8.09 -8.61 3.58
CA ALA A 89 7.98 -8.40 5.01
C ALA A 89 7.08 -9.47 5.64
N ASP A 90 7.16 -9.64 6.95
CA ASP A 90 6.26 -10.50 7.70
C ASP A 90 4.92 -9.78 7.93
N PHE A 91 3.91 -10.15 7.17
CA PHE A 91 2.57 -9.58 7.31
C PHE A 91 1.87 -10.01 8.61
N GLY A 92 2.26 -11.13 9.19
CA GLY A 92 1.81 -11.55 10.51
C GLY A 92 2.27 -10.57 11.60
N ASP A 93 3.55 -10.21 11.58
CA ASP A 93 4.12 -9.20 12.49
C ASP A 93 3.48 -7.83 12.29
N ILE A 94 3.24 -7.42 11.04
CA ILE A 94 2.56 -6.15 10.72
C ILE A 94 1.14 -6.13 11.31
N TYR A 95 0.40 -7.23 11.15
CA TYR A 95 -0.95 -7.37 11.72
C TYR A 95 -0.91 -7.33 13.24
N GLN A 96 0.00 -8.07 13.87
CA GLN A 96 0.16 -8.09 15.32
C GLN A 96 0.50 -6.70 15.87
N TYR A 97 1.46 -6.01 15.24
CA TYR A 97 1.79 -4.62 15.55
C TYR A 97 0.58 -3.69 15.49
N HIS A 98 -0.25 -3.81 14.44
CA HIS A 98 -1.46 -3.03 14.29
C HIS A 98 -2.42 -3.22 15.49
N LYS A 99 -2.64 -4.47 15.88
CA LYS A 99 -3.53 -4.82 17.02
C LYS A 99 -2.96 -4.35 18.36
N GLU A 100 -1.68 -4.58 18.61
CA GLU A 100 -1.01 -4.17 19.86
C GLU A 100 -0.99 -2.65 20.06
N LYS A 101 -0.83 -1.91 18.97
CA LYS A 101 -0.84 -0.44 19.03
C LYS A 101 -2.26 0.14 19.09
N GLY A 102 -3.30 -0.64 18.84
CA GLY A 102 -4.68 -0.14 18.75
C GLY A 102 -4.86 0.87 17.63
N ASN A 103 -4.19 0.66 16.51
CA ASN A 103 -4.29 1.55 15.37
C ASN A 103 -5.63 1.35 14.64
N VAL A 104 -6.19 2.42 14.09
CA VAL A 104 -7.29 2.38 13.12
C VAL A 104 -6.74 2.13 11.72
N ILE A 105 -5.58 2.72 11.42
CA ILE A 105 -4.82 2.47 10.19
C ILE A 105 -3.35 2.28 10.59
N THR A 106 -2.71 1.24 10.06
CA THR A 106 -1.25 1.10 10.05
C THR A 106 -0.75 1.21 8.63
N MET A 107 0.12 2.17 8.38
CA MET A 107 0.81 2.35 7.10
C MET A 107 2.09 1.53 7.10
N VAL A 108 2.31 0.71 6.07
CA VAL A 108 3.63 0.12 5.81
C VAL A 108 4.45 1.14 5.03
N CYS A 109 5.58 1.57 5.59
CA CYS A 109 6.40 2.60 4.99
C CYS A 109 7.83 2.12 4.77
N ALA A 110 8.36 2.33 3.57
CA ALA A 110 9.77 2.04 3.28
C ALA A 110 10.68 3.16 3.77
N VAL A 111 11.76 2.80 4.45
CA VAL A 111 12.80 3.75 4.85
C VAL A 111 13.70 4.00 3.64
N LYS A 112 13.63 5.20 3.07
CA LYS A 112 14.46 5.65 1.94
C LYS A 112 15.63 6.48 2.44
N HIS A 113 16.82 6.19 1.91
CA HIS A 113 18.07 6.88 2.22
C HIS A 113 18.51 7.72 1.03
N PHE A 114 18.72 9.00 1.24
CA PHE A 114 19.22 9.93 0.23
C PHE A 114 20.48 10.63 0.73
N THR A 115 21.59 10.40 0.06
CA THR A 115 22.83 11.16 0.33
C THR A 115 22.88 12.35 -0.62
N ILE A 116 22.95 13.57 -0.07
CA ILE A 116 23.24 14.76 -0.86
C ILE A 116 24.75 14.76 -1.14
N PRO A 117 25.20 14.65 -2.41
CA PRO A 117 26.64 14.44 -2.72
C PRO A 117 27.50 15.70 -2.56
N TYR A 118 26.98 16.70 -1.85
CA TYR A 118 27.62 18.02 -1.62
C TYR A 118 27.51 18.43 -0.17
N GLY A 119 28.34 19.39 0.26
CA GLY A 119 28.15 20.08 1.52
C GLY A 119 26.83 20.88 1.52
N VAL A 120 25.98 20.64 2.53
CA VAL A 120 24.74 21.39 2.74
C VAL A 120 24.99 22.49 3.73
N VAL A 121 24.69 23.74 3.35
CA VAL A 121 24.86 24.93 4.16
C VAL A 121 23.55 25.27 4.85
N GLU A 122 23.61 25.49 6.14
CA GLU A 122 22.49 26.01 6.92
C GLU A 122 22.67 27.54 7.10
N LEU A 123 21.62 28.31 6.79
CA LEU A 123 21.63 29.77 6.93
C LEU A 123 21.14 30.16 8.32
N GLY A 124 21.90 31.04 8.93
CA GLY A 124 21.49 31.78 10.14
C GLY A 124 20.73 33.08 9.82
N GLY A 125 20.54 33.94 10.82
CA GLY A 125 20.02 35.29 10.59
C GLY A 125 21.00 36.16 9.79
N ASP A 126 20.46 37.13 9.06
CA ASP A 126 21.24 38.12 8.28
C ASP A 126 22.13 37.57 7.16
N GLY A 127 21.92 36.31 6.73
CA GLY A 127 22.69 35.69 5.67
C GLY A 127 23.98 35.01 6.11
N ASP A 128 24.25 34.96 7.40
CA ASP A 128 25.39 34.25 7.98
C ASP A 128 25.20 32.74 7.88
N ILE A 129 26.30 32.00 7.84
CA ILE A 129 26.30 30.53 7.87
C ILE A 129 26.17 30.09 9.33
N SER A 130 25.11 29.29 9.65
CA SER A 130 24.95 28.66 10.96
C SER A 130 25.59 27.26 11.03
N GLY A 131 25.77 26.60 9.90
CA GLY A 131 26.40 25.29 9.85
C GLY A 131 26.69 24.81 8.41
N ILE A 132 27.59 23.83 8.31
CA ILE A 132 27.85 23.07 7.06
C ILE A 132 27.96 21.60 7.42
N THR A 133 27.18 20.78 6.73
CA THR A 133 27.25 19.30 6.86
C THR A 133 27.69 18.73 5.53
N GLU A 134 28.82 18.03 5.51
CA GLU A 134 29.36 17.40 4.30
C GLU A 134 28.61 16.11 4.02
N LYS A 135 28.09 16.00 2.80
CA LYS A 135 27.37 14.81 2.27
C LYS A 135 26.35 14.22 3.26
N PRO A 136 25.40 15.01 3.76
CA PRO A 136 24.44 14.52 4.73
C PRO A 136 23.59 13.41 4.14
N GLU A 137 23.32 12.38 4.96
CA GLU A 137 22.32 11.34 4.69
C GLU A 137 20.98 11.76 5.28
N MET A 138 19.96 11.76 4.46
CA MET A 138 18.59 12.07 4.85
C MET A 138 17.73 10.83 4.74
N ASN A 139 16.97 10.52 5.79
CA ASN A 139 16.09 9.36 5.86
C ASN A 139 14.63 9.79 5.80
N PHE A 140 13.86 9.16 4.93
CA PHE A 140 12.43 9.43 4.76
C PHE A 140 11.63 8.14 4.87
N LEU A 141 10.50 8.21 5.56
CA LEU A 141 9.47 7.17 5.52
C LEU A 141 8.56 7.45 4.34
N THR A 142 8.61 6.60 3.33
CA THR A 142 7.79 6.68 2.12
C THR A 142 6.63 5.71 2.17
N ASN A 143 5.44 6.19 1.84
CA ASN A 143 4.25 5.36 1.77
C ASN A 143 4.39 4.32 0.66
N THR A 144 4.24 3.04 0.99
CA THR A 144 4.35 1.95 0.02
C THR A 144 3.04 1.62 -0.70
N GLY A 145 1.91 2.12 -0.21
CA GLY A 145 0.58 1.73 -0.71
C GLY A 145 0.03 0.43 -0.09
N VAL A 146 0.64 -0.03 1.02
CA VAL A 146 0.15 -1.17 1.80
C VAL A 146 -0.22 -0.73 3.19
N TYR A 147 -1.37 -1.22 3.67
CA TYR A 147 -1.96 -0.79 4.94
C TYR A 147 -2.65 -1.95 5.65
N VAL A 148 -2.76 -1.84 6.98
CA VAL A 148 -3.73 -2.59 7.79
C VAL A 148 -4.81 -1.61 8.24
N VAL A 149 -6.07 -1.95 8.06
CA VAL A 149 -7.20 -1.02 8.22
C VAL A 149 -8.32 -1.66 9.02
N GLU A 150 -8.90 -0.91 9.96
CA GLU A 150 -10.10 -1.31 10.67
C GLU A 150 -11.37 -1.02 9.84
N PRO A 151 -12.42 -1.87 9.90
CA PRO A 151 -13.65 -1.71 9.12
C PRO A 151 -14.35 -0.36 9.32
N SER A 152 -14.21 0.24 10.51
CA SER A 152 -14.79 1.55 10.83
C SER A 152 -14.37 2.67 9.89
N VAL A 153 -13.21 2.53 9.23
CA VAL A 153 -12.74 3.46 8.20
C VAL A 153 -13.69 3.48 7.01
N ILE A 154 -14.14 2.28 6.57
CA ILE A 154 -15.08 2.15 5.44
C ILE A 154 -16.43 2.79 5.78
N ASP A 155 -16.91 2.60 7.01
CA ASP A 155 -18.22 3.12 7.45
C ASP A 155 -18.29 4.65 7.39
N GLY A 156 -17.17 5.33 7.64
CA GLY A 156 -17.05 6.79 7.59
C GLY A 156 -17.03 7.40 6.19
N LEU A 157 -16.76 6.62 5.14
CA LEU A 157 -16.60 7.15 3.79
C LEU A 157 -17.93 7.61 3.16
N ALA A 158 -17.91 8.63 2.33
CA ALA A 158 -19.01 8.94 1.43
C ALA A 158 -19.10 7.85 0.35
N TYR A 159 -20.32 7.37 0.06
CA TYR A 159 -20.51 6.28 -0.88
C TYR A 159 -20.28 6.74 -2.32
N ASN A 160 -19.44 6.00 -3.05
CA ASN A 160 -19.15 6.22 -4.48
C ASN A 160 -18.58 7.60 -4.81
N GLU A 161 -17.84 8.21 -3.87
CA GLU A 161 -17.16 9.48 -4.05
C GLU A 161 -15.65 9.29 -4.21
N PRO A 162 -15.02 10.04 -5.14
CA PRO A 162 -13.57 9.93 -5.34
C PRO A 162 -12.81 10.57 -4.17
N ILE A 163 -11.91 9.80 -3.55
CA ILE A 163 -11.02 10.29 -2.49
C ILE A 163 -9.66 9.58 -2.55
N PRO A 164 -8.52 10.29 -2.42
CA PRO A 164 -7.23 9.68 -2.19
C PRO A 164 -7.17 8.99 -0.82
N PHE A 165 -6.49 7.87 -0.70
CA PHE A 165 -6.36 7.20 0.61
C PHE A 165 -5.59 8.04 1.63
N THR A 166 -4.69 8.93 1.18
CA THR A 166 -4.00 9.91 2.03
C THR A 166 -4.94 10.87 2.74
N ASP A 167 -6.04 11.25 2.09
CA ASP A 167 -7.05 12.13 2.68
C ASP A 167 -7.88 11.37 3.72
N ILE A 168 -8.19 10.10 3.46
CA ILE A 168 -8.82 9.21 4.46
C ILE A 168 -7.94 9.11 5.73
N ILE A 169 -6.62 8.97 5.57
CA ILE A 169 -5.68 8.97 6.68
C ILE A 169 -5.74 10.29 7.46
N ALA A 170 -5.80 11.43 6.77
CA ALA A 170 -5.90 12.74 7.39
C ALA A 170 -7.22 12.89 8.17
N ASP A 171 -8.33 12.45 7.60
CA ASP A 171 -9.65 12.49 8.21
C ASP A 171 -9.74 11.60 9.47
N VAL A 172 -9.22 10.38 9.40
CA VAL A 172 -9.13 9.47 10.56
C VAL A 172 -8.33 10.11 11.69
N ARG A 173 -7.20 10.76 11.40
CA ARG A 173 -6.40 11.48 12.39
C ARG A 173 -7.14 12.67 12.98
N ALA A 174 -7.80 13.45 12.15
CA ALA A 174 -8.59 14.60 12.57
C ALA A 174 -9.76 14.21 13.50
N ALA A 175 -10.35 13.03 13.28
CA ALA A 175 -11.37 12.45 14.13
C ALA A 175 -10.83 11.81 15.43
N GLY A 176 -9.52 11.89 15.69
CA GLY A 176 -8.88 11.30 16.88
C GLY A 176 -8.52 9.82 16.73
N GLY A 177 -8.70 9.22 15.56
CA GLY A 177 -8.28 7.85 15.27
C GLY A 177 -6.76 7.72 15.23
N ARG A 178 -6.24 6.63 15.79
CA ARG A 178 -4.80 6.37 15.81
C ARG A 178 -4.34 5.83 14.46
N VAL A 179 -3.42 6.55 13.82
CA VAL A 179 -2.72 6.11 12.61
C VAL A 179 -1.25 5.85 12.97
N GLY A 180 -0.79 4.62 12.75
CA GLY A 180 0.58 4.19 13.01
C GLY A 180 1.36 3.93 11.73
N VAL A 181 2.68 3.77 11.87
CA VAL A 181 3.59 3.41 10.79
C VAL A 181 4.35 2.15 11.19
N TYR A 182 4.43 1.20 10.27
CA TYR A 182 5.32 0.04 10.36
C TYR A 182 6.43 0.21 9.32
N PRO A 183 7.69 0.44 9.77
CA PRO A 183 8.79 0.66 8.85
C PRO A 183 9.31 -0.64 8.26
N VAL A 184 9.61 -0.63 6.96
CA VAL A 184 10.30 -1.73 6.26
C VAL A 184 11.53 -1.18 5.55
N SER A 185 12.47 -2.06 5.22
CA SER A 185 13.65 -1.69 4.41
C SER A 185 13.22 -1.25 3.00
N GLU A 186 13.92 -0.27 2.41
CA GLU A 186 13.70 0.08 1.00
C GLU A 186 13.96 -1.10 0.05
N ASN A 187 14.84 -2.03 0.42
CA ASN A 187 15.13 -3.23 -0.36
C ASN A 187 13.99 -4.26 -0.34
N SER A 188 13.09 -4.15 0.63
CA SER A 188 11.90 -5.00 0.76
C SER A 188 10.73 -4.51 -0.08
N TRP A 189 10.80 -3.31 -0.68
CA TRP A 189 9.71 -2.69 -1.42
C TRP A 189 10.01 -2.60 -2.91
N MET A 190 9.09 -3.10 -3.74
CA MET A 190 9.15 -3.02 -5.19
C MET A 190 7.84 -2.46 -5.74
N ASP A 191 7.94 -1.40 -6.53
CA ASP A 191 6.83 -0.72 -7.19
C ASP A 191 6.95 -0.88 -8.72
N MET A 192 5.98 -1.57 -9.33
CA MET A 192 5.94 -1.74 -10.78
C MET A 192 5.57 -0.47 -11.55
N GLY A 193 5.08 0.55 -10.86
CA GLY A 193 4.82 1.85 -11.47
C GLY A 193 6.09 2.52 -12.00
N GLN A 194 7.24 2.11 -11.50
CA GLN A 194 8.55 2.60 -11.95
C GLN A 194 9.21 1.57 -12.88
N LEU A 195 9.54 2.00 -14.11
CA LEU A 195 10.11 1.11 -15.15
C LEU A 195 11.39 0.40 -14.69
N GLU A 196 12.24 1.08 -13.92
CA GLU A 196 13.46 0.50 -13.37
C GLU A 196 13.18 -0.63 -12.36
N GLU A 197 12.13 -0.50 -11.58
CA GLU A 197 11.72 -1.52 -10.63
C GLU A 197 11.11 -2.73 -11.35
N LEU A 198 10.40 -2.52 -12.46
CA LEU A 198 9.88 -3.60 -13.30
C LEU A 198 10.99 -4.53 -13.81
N GLU A 199 12.13 -3.97 -14.23
CA GLU A 199 13.28 -4.78 -14.68
C GLU A 199 13.89 -5.60 -13.53
N LYS A 200 13.98 -5.06 -12.33
CA LYS A 200 14.45 -5.80 -11.14
C LYS A 200 13.50 -6.93 -10.76
N MET A 201 12.19 -6.69 -10.83
CA MET A 201 11.17 -7.70 -10.57
C MET A 201 11.27 -8.88 -11.54
N ARG A 202 11.52 -8.63 -12.83
CA ARG A 202 11.67 -9.67 -13.86
C ARG A 202 12.92 -10.52 -13.74
N ARG A 203 13.96 -10.05 -13.03
CA ARG A 203 15.23 -10.78 -12.82
C ARG A 203 15.24 -11.65 -11.56
N LYS A 204 14.23 -11.52 -10.68
CA LYS A 204 14.03 -12.36 -9.50
C LYS A 204 13.08 -13.51 -9.81
#